data_852741397381b19fbefb33011758f34b
#
_entry.id   852741397381b19fbefb33011758f34b
#
_cell.length_a   1.000
_cell.length_b   1.000
_cell.length_c   1.000
_cell.angle_alpha   90.00
_cell.angle_beta   90.00
_cell.angle_gamma   90.00
#
_symmetry.space_group_name_H-M   'P 1'
#
loop_
_entity.id
_entity.type
_entity.pdbx_description
1 polymer ?
#
loop_
_entity_poly.entity_id
_entity_poly.type
_entity_poly.pdbx_seq_one_letter_code
_entity_poly.pdbx_strand_id
1 'polypeptide(L)' 'MAAQAVAAMDKRIEQLEVKVAFLEEANSQLSDTVYRQQQQLEALRARLGEVASRLDAAQSRVTEYTAEQEKPPHY' A
#
# COMPACT_ATOMS: atom_id res chain seq x y z
N MET A 1 -40.47 4.38 38.16
CA MET A 1 -39.07 4.78 38.18
C MET A 1 -38.13 3.74 37.60
N ALA A 2 -38.22 2.48 38.00
CA ALA A 2 -37.38 1.42 37.45
C ALA A 2 -37.63 1.20 35.94
N ALA A 3 -38.87 1.30 35.47
CA ALA A 3 -39.21 1.16 34.07
C ALA A 3 -38.59 2.24 33.20
N GLN A 4 -38.50 3.47 33.70
CA GLN A 4 -37.87 4.58 32.98
C GLN A 4 -36.35 4.41 32.90
N ALA A 5 -35.72 3.93 33.95
CA ALA A 5 -34.29 3.61 33.96
C ALA A 5 -33.95 2.50 32.96
N VAL A 6 -34.76 1.44 32.94
CA VAL A 6 -34.61 0.32 32.01
C VAL A 6 -34.79 0.79 30.58
N ALA A 7 -35.82 1.62 30.30
CA ALA A 7 -36.05 2.16 28.96
C ALA A 7 -34.90 3.07 28.49
N ALA A 8 -34.32 3.87 29.41
CA ALA A 8 -33.18 4.71 29.11
C ALA A 8 -31.91 3.88 28.81
N MET A 9 -31.71 2.78 29.54
CA MET A 9 -30.61 1.83 29.33
C MET A 9 -30.77 1.13 27.98
N ASP A 10 -31.97 0.66 27.65
CA ASP A 10 -32.25 0.02 26.36
C ASP A 10 -31.99 0.94 25.21
N LYS A 11 -32.34 2.22 25.32
CA LYS A 11 -32.09 3.22 24.31
C LYS A 11 -30.59 3.47 24.12
N ARG A 12 -29.84 3.49 25.21
CA ARG A 12 -28.38 3.59 25.17
C ARG A 12 -27.74 2.40 24.50
N ILE A 13 -28.22 1.21 24.78
CA ILE A 13 -27.74 -0.03 24.17
C ILE A 13 -28.01 0.00 22.67
N GLU A 14 -29.19 0.40 22.24
CA GLU A 14 -29.53 0.55 20.83
C GLU A 14 -28.59 1.53 20.12
N GLN A 15 -28.31 2.67 20.75
CA GLN A 15 -27.37 3.65 20.21
C GLN A 15 -25.97 3.11 20.08
N LEU A 16 -25.51 2.36 21.08
CA LEU A 16 -24.21 1.69 21.05
C LEU A 16 -24.15 0.61 19.97
N GLU A 17 -25.20 -0.18 19.81
CA GLU A 17 -25.27 -1.19 18.76
C GLU A 17 -25.16 -0.57 17.36
N VAL A 18 -25.84 0.56 17.14
CA VAL A 18 -25.74 1.29 15.87
C VAL A 18 -24.32 1.79 15.64
N LYS A 19 -23.69 2.36 16.67
CA LYS A 19 -22.30 2.82 16.59
C LYS A 19 -21.31 1.69 16.31
N VAL A 20 -21.51 0.56 16.99
CA VAL A 20 -20.66 -0.63 16.77
C VAL A 20 -20.80 -1.14 15.35
N ALA A 21 -22.04 -1.25 14.86
CA ALA A 21 -22.28 -1.67 13.47
C ALA A 21 -21.61 -0.74 12.47
N PHE A 22 -21.69 0.56 12.70
CA PHE A 22 -21.01 1.56 11.86
C PHE A 22 -19.50 1.38 11.90
N LEU A 23 -18.92 1.22 13.09
CA LEU A 23 -17.48 1.02 13.25
C LEU A 23 -17.02 -0.31 12.65
N GLU A 24 -17.78 -1.35 12.75
CA GLU A 24 -17.46 -2.64 12.13
C GLU A 24 -17.42 -2.51 10.60
N GLU A 25 -18.40 -1.83 10.02
CA GLU A 25 -18.45 -1.57 8.59
C GLU A 25 -17.27 -0.70 8.14
N ALA A 26 -16.99 0.38 8.88
CA ALA A 26 -15.85 1.25 8.60
C ALA A 26 -14.53 0.49 8.70
N ASN A 27 -14.39 -0.37 9.70
CA ASN A 27 -13.20 -1.21 9.88
C ASN A 27 -13.02 -2.20 8.72
N SER A 28 -14.11 -2.82 8.27
CA SER A 28 -14.10 -3.73 7.13
C SER A 28 -13.65 -3.02 5.86
N GLN A 29 -14.20 -1.84 5.58
CA GLN A 29 -13.83 -1.04 4.42
C GLN A 29 -12.36 -0.59 4.50
N LEU A 30 -11.90 -0.20 5.69
CA LEU A 30 -10.51 0.19 5.91
C LEU A 30 -9.56 -0.99 5.68
N SER A 31 -9.91 -2.17 6.16
CA SER A 31 -9.12 -3.38 5.96
C SER A 31 -8.99 -3.72 4.47
N ASP A 32 -10.08 -3.61 3.71
CA ASP A 32 -10.06 -3.83 2.26
C ASP A 32 -9.19 -2.79 1.56
N THR A 33 -9.25 -1.55 1.99
CA THR A 33 -8.43 -0.47 1.44
C THR A 33 -6.95 -0.70 1.71
N VAL A 34 -6.60 -1.07 2.93
CA VAL A 34 -5.20 -1.37 3.32
C VAL A 34 -4.68 -2.55 2.50
N TYR A 35 -5.46 -3.61 2.36
CA TYR A 35 -5.07 -4.77 1.56
C TYR A 35 -4.79 -4.37 0.11
N ARG A 36 -5.68 -3.58 -0.48
CA ARG A 36 -5.52 -3.09 -1.87
C ARG A 36 -4.29 -2.23 -2.03
N GLN A 37 -4.04 -1.34 -1.07
CA GLN A 37 -2.85 -0.50 -1.07
C GLN A 37 -1.57 -1.31 -0.92
N GLN A 38 -1.55 -2.35 -0.10
CA GLN A 38 -0.41 -3.24 0.01
C GLN A 38 -0.10 -3.94 -1.30
N GLN A 39 -1.13 -4.41 -2.01
CA GLN A 39 -0.95 -5.01 -3.33
C GLN A 39 -0.39 -4.01 -4.34
N GLN A 40 -0.87 -2.78 -4.32
CA GLN A 40 -0.37 -1.71 -5.18
C GLN A 40 1.08 -1.37 -4.87
N LEU A 41 1.44 -1.33 -3.59
CA LEU A 41 2.82 -1.09 -3.16
C LEU A 41 3.76 -2.22 -3.61
N GLU A 42 3.35 -3.46 -3.50
CA GLU A 42 4.13 -4.60 -3.95
C GLU A 42 4.37 -4.55 -5.46
N ALA A 43 3.31 -4.25 -6.23
CA ALA A 43 3.40 -4.08 -7.67
C ALA A 43 4.35 -2.94 -8.05
N LEU A 44 4.26 -1.82 -7.34
CA LEU A 44 5.12 -0.67 -7.56
C LEU A 44 6.58 -0.99 -7.23
N ARG A 45 6.84 -1.69 -6.13
CA ARG A 45 8.19 -2.14 -5.77
C ARG A 45 8.78 -3.06 -6.82
N ALA A 46 7.98 -3.97 -7.35
CA ALA A 46 8.43 -4.87 -8.42
C ALA A 46 8.80 -4.08 -9.67
N ARG A 47 8.00 -3.09 -10.05
CA ARG A 47 8.29 -2.20 -11.18
C ARG A 47 9.55 -1.39 -10.98
N LEU A 48 9.73 -0.84 -9.78
CA LEU A 48 10.94 -0.11 -9.44
C LEU A 48 12.18 -1.01 -9.53
N GLY A 49 12.08 -2.25 -9.07
CA GLY A 49 13.15 -3.24 -9.20
C GLY A 49 13.51 -3.51 -10.65
N GLU A 50 12.51 -3.66 -11.52
CA GLU A 50 12.73 -3.85 -12.96
C GLU A 50 13.40 -2.64 -13.61
N VAL A 51 12.90 -1.44 -13.30
CA VAL A 51 13.47 -0.20 -13.83
C VAL A 51 14.89 -0.01 -13.35
N ALA A 52 15.15 -0.23 -12.07
CA ALA A 52 16.51 -0.15 -11.50
C ALA A 52 17.46 -1.15 -12.16
N SER A 53 17.00 -2.37 -12.39
CA SER A 53 17.78 -3.40 -13.07
C SER A 53 18.11 -3.01 -14.52
N ARG A 54 17.13 -2.49 -15.24
CA ARG A 54 17.31 -2.03 -16.62
C ARG A 54 18.27 -0.82 -16.69
N LEU A 55 18.13 0.08 -15.74
CA LEU A 55 19.00 1.25 -15.66
C LEU A 55 20.44 0.83 -15.38
N ASP A 56 20.65 -0.08 -14.46
CA ASP A 56 21.96 -0.62 -14.13
C ASP A 56 22.59 -1.31 -15.34
N ALA A 57 21.83 -2.12 -16.06
CA ALA A 57 22.28 -2.79 -17.28
C ALA A 57 22.63 -1.77 -18.36
N ALA A 58 21.83 -0.72 -18.52
CA ALA A 58 22.09 0.33 -19.48
C ALA A 58 23.36 1.12 -19.14
N GLN A 59 23.56 1.44 -17.86
CA GLN A 59 24.78 2.12 -17.40
C GLN A 59 26.02 1.26 -17.61
N SER A 60 25.95 -0.04 -17.36
CA SER A 60 27.05 -0.98 -17.62
C SER A 60 27.39 -0.99 -19.10
N ARG A 61 26.41 -1.03 -19.99
CA ARG A 61 26.63 -0.99 -21.45
C ARG A 61 27.29 0.29 -21.88
N VAL A 62 26.83 1.42 -21.36
CA VAL A 62 27.42 2.74 -21.68
C VAL A 62 28.88 2.79 -21.21
N THR A 63 29.16 2.29 -20.01
CA THR A 63 30.51 2.24 -19.46
C THR A 63 31.41 1.37 -20.32
N GLU A 64 30.97 0.19 -20.72
CA GLU A 64 31.74 -0.70 -21.60
C GLU A 64 31.99 -0.06 -22.97
N TYR A 65 30.95 0.55 -23.54
CA TYR A 65 31.03 1.22 -24.83
C TYR A 65 32.05 2.39 -24.80
N THR A 66 31.99 3.19 -23.73
CA THR A 66 32.91 4.32 -23.55
C THR A 66 34.37 3.84 -23.37
N ALA A 67 34.58 2.78 -22.62
CA ALA A 67 35.88 2.17 -22.41
C ALA A 67 36.47 1.64 -23.73
N GLU A 68 35.67 1.02 -24.59
CA GLU A 68 36.09 0.56 -25.91
C GLU A 68 36.45 1.71 -26.85
N GLN A 69 35.68 2.81 -26.79
CA GLN A 69 35.97 4.00 -27.59
C GLN A 69 37.23 4.71 -27.16
N GLU A 70 37.55 4.65 -25.87
CA GLU A 70 38.76 5.30 -25.34
C GLU A 70 40.04 4.49 -25.58
N LYS A 71 39.93 3.24 -25.99
CA LYS A 71 41.11 2.45 -26.35
C LYS A 71 41.81 3.08 -27.54
N PRO A 72 43.12 3.33 -27.45
CA PRO A 72 43.86 3.84 -28.61
C PRO A 72 43.84 2.79 -29.72
N PRO A 73 43.76 3.25 -30.98
CA PRO A 73 43.79 2.31 -32.10
C PRO A 73 45.10 1.53 -32.11
N HIS A 74 45.00 0.24 -32.31
CA HIS A 74 46.19 -0.61 -32.47
C HIS A 74 46.73 -0.44 -33.90
N TYR A 75 47.94 0.00 -33.97
CA TYR A 75 48.65 0.07 -35.22
C TYR A 75 49.53 -1.17 -35.42
#